data_fde845f18177ee7796c1025278a7ad6d
#
_entry.id   fde845f18177ee7796c1025278a7ad6d
#
_cell.length_a   1.000
_cell.length_b   1.000
_cell.length_c   1.000
_cell.angle_alpha   90.00
_cell.angle_beta   90.00
_cell.angle_gamma   90.00
#
_symmetry.space_group_name_H-M   'P 1'
#
loop_
_entity.id
_entity.type
_entity.pdbx_description
1 polymer ?
#
loop_
_entity_poly.entity_id
_entity_poly.type
_entity_poly.pdbx_seq_one_letter_code
_entity_poly.pdbx_strand_id
1 'polypeptide(L)'
;FAVVPFELAAVAWLALSAAALAAIIYRLGYTGWQLSALTTVCILFVHPVRETLGFGQLGIFLVAAAVLDSMPGPRVFKRRILPEGWLVGVATAVKLTPAVVAAYNFFAGRRKPGLVAFASFLAATALGFVLLPQASFAYWAKLASGDSGLNSGIPYATNQSVLGMWNRLTGEPGRVGLLLSVLVVF
;
A
#
# COMPACT_ATOMS: atom_id res chain seq x y z
N PHE A 1 12.16 21.97 -3.04
CA PHE A 1 12.09 20.65 -2.44
C PHE A 1 12.91 20.48 -1.14
N ALA A 2 13.65 21.44 -0.64
CA ALA A 2 14.49 21.29 0.55
C ALA A 2 14.26 22.39 1.57
N VAL A 3 13.03 22.50 2.06
CA VAL A 3 12.71 23.42 3.19
C VAL A 3 12.99 22.72 4.53
N VAL A 4 13.00 21.39 4.57
CA VAL A 4 13.22 20.60 5.79
C VAL A 4 14.57 19.87 5.67
N PRO A 5 15.46 19.97 6.67
CA PRO A 5 16.69 19.16 6.71
C PRO A 5 16.38 17.66 6.60
N PHE A 6 17.24 16.93 5.88
CA PHE A 6 17.02 15.50 5.62
C PHE A 6 16.85 14.69 6.90
N GLU A 7 17.64 14.98 7.93
CA GLU A 7 17.62 14.26 9.21
C GLU A 7 16.26 14.42 9.90
N LEU A 8 15.70 15.64 9.89
CA LEU A 8 14.37 15.89 10.47
C LEU A 8 13.28 15.18 9.67
N ALA A 9 13.37 15.19 8.35
CA ALA A 9 12.43 14.47 7.49
C ALA A 9 12.50 12.96 7.73
N ALA A 10 13.70 12.38 7.86
CA ALA A 10 13.91 10.97 8.15
C ALA A 10 13.34 10.57 9.53
N VAL A 11 13.63 11.36 10.57
CA VAL A 11 13.08 11.10 11.92
C VAL A 11 11.55 11.20 11.92
N ALA A 12 10.99 12.21 11.30
CA ALA A 12 9.55 12.37 11.18
C ALA A 12 8.91 11.18 10.43
N TRP A 13 9.54 10.72 9.35
CA TRP A 13 9.08 9.56 8.57
C TRP A 13 9.09 8.28 9.40
N LEU A 14 10.17 8.02 10.13
CA LEU A 14 10.28 6.86 11.02
C LEU A 14 9.23 6.90 12.14
N ALA A 15 9.05 8.07 12.78
CA ALA A 15 8.04 8.25 13.82
C ALA A 15 6.61 8.03 13.30
N LEU A 16 6.28 8.57 12.13
CA LEU A 16 4.98 8.38 11.48
C LEU A 16 4.77 6.91 11.08
N SER A 17 5.80 6.24 10.58
CA SER A 17 5.74 4.82 10.22
C SER A 17 5.53 3.94 11.45
N ALA A 18 6.23 4.23 12.55
CA ALA A 18 6.03 3.53 13.83
C ALA A 18 4.63 3.77 14.39
N ALA A 19 4.12 5.01 14.30
CA ALA A 19 2.75 5.34 14.71
C ALA A 19 1.70 4.62 13.85
N ALA A 20 1.90 4.52 12.54
CA ALA A 20 1.03 3.78 11.63
C ALA A 20 1.02 2.28 11.97
N LEU A 21 2.19 1.69 12.25
CA LEU A 21 2.32 0.30 12.70
C LEU A 21 1.60 0.08 14.04
N ALA A 22 1.81 0.96 15.00
CA ALA A 22 1.11 0.92 16.29
C ALA A 22 -0.41 1.02 16.12
N ALA A 23 -0.89 1.87 15.20
CA ALA A 23 -2.31 1.98 14.89
C ALA A 23 -2.89 0.68 14.29
N ILE A 24 -2.13 -0.03 13.45
CA ILE A 24 -2.50 -1.36 12.95
C ILE A 24 -2.65 -2.34 14.12
N ILE A 25 -1.64 -2.42 15.00
CA ILE A 25 -1.60 -3.35 16.14
C ILE A 25 -2.74 -3.01 17.13
N TYR A 26 -2.98 -1.73 17.38
CA TYR A 26 -4.11 -1.27 18.19
C TYR A 26 -5.45 -1.71 17.57
N ARG A 27 -5.60 -1.59 16.25
CA ARG A 27 -6.81 -2.02 15.55
C ARG A 27 -7.08 -3.53 15.69
N LEU A 28 -6.02 -4.33 15.84
CA LEU A 28 -6.10 -5.77 16.11
C LEU A 28 -6.49 -6.10 17.56
N GLY A 29 -6.64 -5.08 18.43
CA GLY A 29 -7.11 -5.24 19.81
C GLY A 29 -6.04 -5.21 20.88
N TYR A 30 -4.76 -5.03 20.51
CA TYR A 30 -3.68 -4.96 21.49
C TYR A 30 -3.54 -3.56 22.08
N THR A 31 -3.40 -3.45 23.40
CA THR A 31 -3.32 -2.19 24.16
C THR A 31 -2.24 -2.23 25.25
N GLY A 32 -1.97 -1.08 25.85
CA GLY A 32 -1.00 -0.99 26.95
C GLY A 32 0.38 -1.50 26.55
N TRP A 33 1.01 -2.25 27.44
CA TRP A 33 2.37 -2.78 27.23
C TRP A 33 2.49 -3.72 26.02
N GLN A 34 1.42 -4.46 25.69
CA GLN A 34 1.38 -5.37 24.53
C GLN A 34 1.51 -4.59 23.22
N LEU A 35 0.85 -3.45 23.10
CA LEU A 35 0.97 -2.56 21.94
C LEU A 35 2.41 -2.12 21.73
N SER A 36 3.07 -1.65 22.77
CA SER A 36 4.47 -1.19 22.71
C SER A 36 5.41 -2.34 22.39
N ALA A 37 5.27 -3.47 23.07
CA ALA A 37 6.11 -4.65 22.87
C ALA A 37 5.99 -5.19 21.44
N LEU A 38 4.76 -5.39 20.93
CA LEU A 38 4.54 -5.88 19.57
C LEU A 38 5.03 -4.90 18.51
N THR A 39 4.82 -3.60 18.70
CA THR A 39 5.35 -2.58 17.78
C THR A 39 6.88 -2.65 17.72
N THR A 40 7.55 -2.74 18.88
CA THR A 40 9.01 -2.84 18.97
C THR A 40 9.51 -4.14 18.33
N VAL A 41 8.88 -5.28 18.63
CA VAL A 41 9.25 -6.58 18.04
C VAL A 41 9.08 -6.54 16.51
N CYS A 42 8.00 -5.97 16.01
CA CYS A 42 7.79 -5.83 14.56
C CYS A 42 8.88 -4.96 13.91
N ILE A 43 9.24 -3.84 14.53
CA ILE A 43 10.29 -2.94 14.01
C ILE A 43 11.66 -3.63 14.01
N LEU A 44 11.98 -4.39 15.04
CA LEU A 44 13.31 -4.97 15.22
C LEU A 44 13.50 -6.30 14.48
N PHE A 45 12.48 -7.14 14.41
CA PHE A 45 12.62 -8.54 13.99
C PHE A 45 11.81 -8.92 12.75
N VAL A 46 10.77 -8.15 12.37
CA VAL A 46 9.99 -8.46 11.18
C VAL A 46 10.63 -7.86 9.95
N HIS A 47 11.29 -8.70 9.14
CA HIS A 47 12.09 -8.28 7.99
C HIS A 47 11.34 -7.35 7.04
N PRO A 48 10.09 -7.60 6.57
CA PRO A 48 9.36 -6.68 5.71
C PRO A 48 9.12 -5.29 6.32
N VAL A 49 8.95 -5.21 7.64
CA VAL A 49 8.79 -3.93 8.35
C VAL A 49 10.10 -3.16 8.33
N ARG A 50 11.21 -3.83 8.65
CA ARG A 50 12.56 -3.22 8.63
C ARG A 50 12.92 -2.70 7.25
N GLU A 51 12.71 -3.49 6.21
CA GLU A 51 12.95 -3.09 4.82
C GLU A 51 12.11 -1.87 4.43
N THR A 52 10.81 -1.87 4.78
CA THR A 52 9.93 -0.74 4.52
C THR A 52 10.40 0.53 5.22
N LEU A 53 10.88 0.43 6.45
CA LEU A 53 11.44 1.55 7.21
C LEU A 53 12.78 2.02 6.63
N GLY A 54 13.68 1.07 6.33
CA GLY A 54 15.02 1.36 5.81
C GLY A 54 15.01 2.03 4.44
N PHE A 55 14.08 1.63 3.57
CA PHE A 55 13.93 2.24 2.24
C PHE A 55 12.96 3.43 2.21
N GLY A 56 12.38 3.84 3.34
CA GLY A 56 11.41 4.94 3.37
C GLY A 56 10.15 4.67 2.55
N GLN A 57 9.71 3.40 2.47
CA GLN A 57 8.58 3.02 1.63
C GLN A 57 7.23 3.32 2.29
N LEU A 58 6.21 3.56 1.46
CA LEU A 58 4.82 3.83 1.89
C LEU A 58 4.07 2.57 2.37
N GLY A 59 4.67 1.37 2.31
CA GLY A 59 4.00 0.10 2.55
C GLY A 59 3.19 0.05 3.86
N ILE A 60 3.78 0.48 4.98
CA ILE A 60 3.12 0.49 6.30
C ILE A 60 1.88 1.41 6.29
N PHE A 61 1.96 2.58 5.66
CA PHE A 61 0.82 3.51 5.58
C PHE A 61 -0.33 2.95 4.74
N LEU A 62 -0.01 2.25 3.65
CA LEU A 62 -1.02 1.61 2.80
C LEU A 62 -1.73 0.47 3.53
N VAL A 63 -0.98 -0.35 4.28
CA VAL A 63 -1.55 -1.39 5.14
C VAL A 63 -2.38 -0.76 6.27
N ALA A 64 -1.88 0.31 6.91
CA ALA A 64 -2.64 1.02 7.93
C ALA A 64 -3.95 1.57 7.37
N ALA A 65 -3.94 2.18 6.18
CA ALA A 65 -5.15 2.67 5.51
C ALA A 65 -6.17 1.54 5.31
N ALA A 66 -5.73 0.38 4.81
CA ALA A 66 -6.60 -0.77 4.59
C ALA A 66 -7.16 -1.34 5.90
N VAL A 67 -6.33 -1.53 6.92
CA VAL A 67 -6.70 -2.11 8.21
C VAL A 67 -7.63 -1.18 8.99
N LEU A 68 -7.27 0.11 9.10
CA LEU A 68 -8.06 1.09 9.85
C LEU A 68 -9.42 1.37 9.20
N ASP A 69 -9.49 1.24 7.89
CA ASP A 69 -10.71 1.49 7.13
C ASP A 69 -11.65 0.28 7.11
N SER A 70 -11.13 -0.92 6.82
CA SER A 70 -11.95 -2.09 6.47
C SER A 70 -12.05 -3.15 7.57
N MET A 71 -11.09 -3.22 8.51
CA MET A 71 -11.12 -4.25 9.55
C MET A 71 -11.96 -3.84 10.74
N PRO A 72 -12.68 -4.78 11.39
CA PRO A 72 -13.32 -4.54 12.68
C PRO A 72 -12.27 -4.35 13.77
N GLY A 73 -12.63 -3.67 14.87
CA GLY A 73 -11.74 -3.49 16.02
C GLY A 73 -11.83 -2.09 16.65
N PRO A 74 -11.03 -1.82 17.70
CA PRO A 74 -11.02 -0.53 18.37
C PRO A 74 -10.63 0.58 17.40
N ARG A 75 -11.26 1.74 17.54
CA ARG A 75 -11.05 2.88 16.66
C ARG A 75 -10.03 3.83 17.26
N VAL A 76 -9.07 4.28 16.45
CA VAL A 76 -8.12 5.33 16.81
C VAL A 76 -8.85 6.66 17.07
N PHE A 77 -9.85 6.98 16.25
CA PHE A 77 -10.72 8.15 16.44
C PHE A 77 -12.13 7.72 16.89
N LYS A 78 -12.69 8.40 17.89
CA LYS A 78 -13.99 8.08 18.46
C LYS A 78 -15.14 8.07 17.44
N ARG A 79 -15.08 8.96 16.46
CA ARG A 79 -16.09 9.05 15.38
C ARG A 79 -15.47 8.76 14.03
N ARG A 80 -16.21 8.05 13.18
CA ARG A 80 -15.86 7.88 11.78
C ARG A 80 -16.35 9.11 11.03
N ILE A 81 -15.41 9.90 10.52
CA ILE A 81 -15.68 11.13 9.77
C ILE A 81 -15.95 10.78 8.29
N LEU A 82 -15.17 9.84 7.75
CA LEU A 82 -15.24 9.42 6.35
C LEU A 82 -15.93 8.04 6.21
N PRO A 83 -16.66 7.81 5.13
CA PRO A 83 -17.31 6.52 4.90
C PRO A 83 -16.26 5.40 4.77
N GLU A 84 -16.69 4.17 5.05
CA GLU A 84 -15.86 2.98 4.90
C GLU A 84 -15.50 2.76 3.43
N GLY A 85 -14.23 2.42 3.15
CA GLY A 85 -13.67 2.32 1.81
C GLY A 85 -12.90 3.56 1.37
N TRP A 86 -13.09 4.71 2.02
CA TRP A 86 -12.44 5.97 1.63
C TRP A 86 -10.91 5.86 1.65
N LEU A 87 -10.32 5.41 2.77
CA LEU A 87 -8.86 5.33 2.89
C LEU A 87 -8.27 4.27 1.95
N VAL A 88 -8.99 3.17 1.74
CA VAL A 88 -8.59 2.14 0.76
C VAL A 88 -8.52 2.73 -0.64
N GLY A 89 -9.51 3.53 -1.04
CA GLY A 89 -9.52 4.15 -2.37
C GLY A 89 -8.40 5.18 -2.55
N VAL A 90 -8.17 6.05 -1.58
CA VAL A 90 -7.05 7.01 -1.62
C VAL A 90 -5.71 6.27 -1.66
N ALA A 91 -5.53 5.24 -0.84
CA ALA A 91 -4.33 4.40 -0.85
C ALA A 91 -4.13 3.72 -2.21
N THR A 92 -5.21 3.29 -2.87
CA THR A 92 -5.19 2.71 -4.22
C THR A 92 -4.71 3.72 -5.27
N ALA A 93 -5.05 5.00 -5.14
CA ALA A 93 -4.57 6.04 -6.04
C ALA A 93 -3.05 6.30 -5.90
N VAL A 94 -2.51 6.09 -4.71
CA VAL A 94 -1.06 6.19 -4.45
C VAL A 94 -0.32 4.96 -4.96
N LYS A 95 -0.87 3.77 -4.75
CA LYS A 95 -0.31 2.49 -5.20
C LYS A 95 -1.45 1.50 -5.40
N LEU A 96 -1.51 0.83 -6.55
CA LEU A 96 -2.66 -0.03 -6.90
C LEU A 96 -2.88 -1.24 -5.98
N THR A 97 -1.88 -1.67 -5.21
CA THR A 97 -2.00 -2.85 -4.33
C THR A 97 -3.20 -2.84 -3.39
N PRO A 98 -3.61 -1.72 -2.74
CA PRO A 98 -4.81 -1.69 -1.91
C PRO A 98 -6.13 -1.94 -2.67
N ALA A 99 -6.13 -1.88 -4.00
CA ALA A 99 -7.31 -2.22 -4.82
C ALA A 99 -7.84 -3.64 -4.53
N VAL A 100 -6.95 -4.57 -4.15
CA VAL A 100 -7.33 -5.93 -3.74
C VAL A 100 -8.32 -5.90 -2.57
N VAL A 101 -8.13 -4.99 -1.60
CA VAL A 101 -9.05 -4.85 -0.46
C VAL A 101 -10.39 -4.28 -0.90
N ALA A 102 -10.40 -3.34 -1.86
CA ALA A 102 -11.63 -2.81 -2.44
C ALA A 102 -12.40 -3.90 -3.19
N ALA A 103 -11.71 -4.68 -4.01
CA ALA A 103 -12.28 -5.82 -4.72
C ALA A 103 -12.83 -6.88 -3.75
N TYR A 104 -12.04 -7.26 -2.74
CA TYR A 104 -12.49 -8.18 -1.70
C TYR A 104 -13.78 -7.70 -1.03
N ASN A 105 -13.84 -6.45 -0.59
CA ASN A 105 -15.05 -5.90 0.03
C ASN A 105 -16.25 -6.01 -0.93
N PHE A 106 -16.07 -5.70 -2.20
CA PHE A 106 -17.15 -5.77 -3.18
C PHE A 106 -17.67 -7.19 -3.39
N PHE A 107 -16.78 -8.16 -3.61
CA PHE A 107 -17.13 -9.56 -3.86
C PHE A 107 -17.60 -10.30 -2.59
N ALA A 108 -17.11 -9.92 -1.41
CA ALA A 108 -17.58 -10.42 -0.12
C ALA A 108 -18.97 -9.87 0.29
N GLY A 109 -19.70 -9.23 -0.62
CA GLY A 109 -21.04 -8.71 -0.39
C GLY A 109 -21.07 -7.33 0.29
N ARG A 110 -19.93 -6.78 0.66
CA ARG A 110 -19.80 -5.44 1.25
C ARG A 110 -19.70 -4.37 0.15
N ARG A 111 -20.73 -4.32 -0.70
CA ARG A 111 -20.74 -3.49 -1.93
C ARG A 111 -20.53 -2.00 -1.65
N LYS A 112 -21.14 -1.47 -0.58
CA LYS A 112 -21.02 -0.05 -0.22
C LYS A 112 -19.57 0.37 0.04
N PRO A 113 -18.78 -0.28 0.92
CA PRO A 113 -17.35 0.02 1.07
C PRO A 113 -16.55 -0.14 -0.23
N GLY A 114 -16.82 -1.16 -1.03
CA GLY A 114 -16.17 -1.34 -2.32
C GLY A 114 -16.43 -0.20 -3.30
N LEU A 115 -17.68 0.25 -3.42
CA LEU A 115 -18.05 1.40 -4.26
C LEU A 115 -17.46 2.71 -3.75
N VAL A 116 -17.44 2.93 -2.43
CA VAL A 116 -16.78 4.11 -1.83
C VAL A 116 -15.28 4.09 -2.12
N ALA A 117 -14.62 2.94 -2.00
CA ALA A 117 -13.21 2.82 -2.35
C ALA A 117 -12.96 3.14 -3.82
N PHE A 118 -13.80 2.66 -4.72
CA PHE A 118 -13.70 2.99 -6.15
C PHE A 118 -13.92 4.48 -6.41
N ALA A 119 -14.95 5.09 -5.81
CA ALA A 119 -15.25 6.51 -5.98
C ALA A 119 -14.12 7.40 -5.43
N SER A 120 -13.58 7.08 -4.25
CA SER A 120 -12.46 7.84 -3.67
C SER A 120 -11.16 7.65 -4.44
N PHE A 121 -10.92 6.46 -5.00
CA PHE A 121 -9.82 6.23 -5.94
C PHE A 121 -9.92 7.15 -7.17
N LEU A 122 -11.10 7.20 -7.80
CA LEU A 122 -11.33 8.08 -8.95
C LEU A 122 -11.16 9.56 -8.58
N ALA A 123 -11.71 9.98 -7.44
CA ALA A 123 -11.59 11.35 -6.96
C ALA A 123 -10.13 11.75 -6.69
N ALA A 124 -9.37 10.89 -6.01
CA ALA A 124 -7.95 11.14 -5.74
C ALA A 124 -7.11 11.14 -7.04
N THR A 125 -7.40 10.25 -7.97
CA THR A 125 -6.74 10.21 -9.29
C THR A 125 -7.07 11.47 -10.10
N ALA A 126 -8.34 11.88 -10.14
CA ALA A 126 -8.75 13.11 -10.81
C ALA A 126 -8.06 14.34 -10.21
N LEU A 127 -7.95 14.42 -8.89
CA LEU A 127 -7.20 15.47 -8.21
C LEU A 127 -5.73 15.47 -8.65
N GLY A 128 -5.10 14.30 -8.78
CA GLY A 128 -3.74 14.17 -9.31
C GLY A 128 -3.61 14.75 -10.71
N PHE A 129 -4.57 14.46 -11.61
CA PHE A 129 -4.60 15.02 -12.97
C PHE A 129 -4.79 16.54 -12.98
N VAL A 130 -5.57 17.09 -12.05
CA VAL A 130 -5.75 18.55 -11.93
C VAL A 130 -4.49 19.24 -11.43
N LEU A 131 -3.84 18.67 -10.43
CA LEU A 131 -2.66 19.29 -9.79
C LEU A 131 -1.36 19.07 -10.59
N LEU A 132 -1.19 17.89 -11.18
CA LEU A 132 0.03 17.45 -11.85
C LEU A 132 -0.29 16.70 -13.16
N PRO A 133 -0.88 17.37 -14.18
CA PRO A 133 -1.40 16.71 -15.37
C PRO A 133 -0.32 15.91 -16.10
N GLN A 134 0.84 16.51 -16.39
CA GLN A 134 1.92 15.83 -17.14
C GLN A 134 2.44 14.60 -16.43
N ALA A 135 2.67 14.68 -15.10
CA ALA A 135 3.14 13.55 -14.31
C ALA A 135 2.08 12.44 -14.23
N SER A 136 0.80 12.80 -14.14
CA SER A 136 -0.30 11.85 -14.13
C SER A 136 -0.43 11.12 -15.46
N PHE A 137 -0.38 11.83 -16.59
CA PHE A 137 -0.38 11.19 -17.91
C PHE A 137 0.82 10.24 -18.08
N ALA A 138 2.02 10.67 -17.71
CA ALA A 138 3.22 9.85 -17.81
C ALA A 138 3.13 8.58 -16.94
N TYR A 139 2.62 8.70 -15.71
CA TYR A 139 2.42 7.58 -14.80
C TYR A 139 1.44 6.55 -15.37
N TRP A 140 0.26 6.99 -15.79
CA TRP A 140 -0.76 6.09 -16.30
C TRP A 140 -0.40 5.48 -17.65
N ALA A 141 0.32 6.21 -18.52
CA ALA A 141 0.83 5.67 -19.77
C ALA A 141 1.87 4.55 -19.52
N LYS A 142 2.80 4.75 -18.59
CA LYS A 142 3.76 3.71 -18.19
C LYS A 142 3.07 2.49 -17.60
N LEU A 143 2.09 2.70 -16.73
CA LEU A 143 1.33 1.61 -16.15
C LEU A 143 0.57 0.82 -17.22
N ALA A 144 -0.08 1.49 -18.17
CA ALA A 144 -0.80 0.86 -19.27
C ALA A 144 0.11 0.09 -20.24
N SER A 145 1.36 0.55 -20.42
CA SER A 145 2.36 -0.14 -21.25
C SER A 145 3.01 -1.34 -20.55
N GLY A 146 2.72 -1.56 -19.25
CA GLY A 146 3.37 -2.59 -18.43
C GLY A 146 4.79 -2.22 -18.01
N ASP A 147 5.23 -1.01 -18.30
CA ASP A 147 6.52 -0.48 -17.82
C ASP A 147 6.35 0.07 -16.40
N SER A 148 6.57 -0.78 -15.42
CA SER A 148 6.52 -0.38 -14.01
C SER A 148 7.70 0.50 -13.57
N GLY A 149 8.67 0.75 -14.47
CA GLY A 149 9.95 1.37 -14.14
C GLY A 149 10.88 0.48 -13.30
N LEU A 150 10.45 -0.75 -12.99
CA LEU A 150 11.18 -1.73 -12.17
C LEU A 150 11.68 -2.93 -13.00
N ASN A 151 11.67 -2.81 -14.33
CA ASN A 151 12.04 -3.92 -15.22
C ASN A 151 13.43 -4.47 -14.94
N SER A 152 14.38 -3.62 -14.52
CA SER A 152 15.71 -4.05 -14.10
C SER A 152 15.73 -4.88 -12.81
N GLY A 153 14.67 -4.77 -11.98
CA GLY A 153 14.56 -5.50 -10.73
C GLY A 153 13.79 -6.82 -10.83
N ILE A 154 13.19 -7.14 -11.98
CA ILE A 154 12.38 -8.36 -12.16
C ILE A 154 13.21 -9.64 -11.89
N PRO A 155 14.44 -9.81 -12.42
CA PRO A 155 15.21 -11.04 -12.21
C PRO A 155 15.84 -11.17 -10.83
N TYR A 156 15.84 -10.14 -9.99
CA TYR A 156 16.46 -10.21 -8.66
C TYR A 156 15.81 -11.27 -7.77
N ALA A 157 16.63 -11.97 -6.99
CA ALA A 157 16.17 -13.01 -6.04
C ALA A 157 15.21 -12.47 -4.97
N THR A 158 15.29 -11.18 -4.64
CA THR A 158 14.38 -10.49 -3.72
C THR A 158 12.98 -10.28 -4.28
N ASN A 159 12.82 -10.37 -5.61
CA ASN A 159 11.51 -10.31 -6.26
C ASN A 159 10.82 -11.68 -6.20
N GLN A 160 10.00 -11.90 -5.18
CA GLN A 160 9.26 -13.15 -4.96
C GLN A 160 7.91 -13.20 -5.70
N SER A 161 7.64 -12.27 -6.60
CA SER A 161 6.42 -12.31 -7.44
C SER A 161 6.46 -13.48 -8.43
N VAL A 162 5.27 -13.91 -8.87
CA VAL A 162 5.14 -14.94 -9.93
C VAL A 162 5.88 -14.51 -11.20
N LEU A 163 5.81 -13.23 -11.55
CA LEU A 163 6.55 -12.67 -12.68
C LEU A 163 8.08 -12.76 -12.49
N GLY A 164 8.57 -12.48 -11.28
CA GLY A 164 9.99 -12.61 -10.93
C GLY A 164 10.48 -14.06 -11.03
N MET A 165 9.68 -14.99 -10.53
CA MET A 165 9.96 -16.43 -10.63
C MET A 165 9.99 -16.88 -12.10
N TRP A 166 8.98 -16.49 -12.88
CA TRP A 166 8.90 -16.81 -14.32
C TRP A 166 10.12 -16.28 -15.08
N ASN A 167 10.48 -15.02 -14.87
CA ASN A 167 11.64 -14.41 -15.51
C ASN A 167 12.96 -15.14 -15.18
N ARG A 168 13.16 -15.55 -13.91
CA ARG A 168 14.34 -16.34 -13.53
C ARG A 168 14.40 -17.71 -14.18
N LEU A 169 13.25 -18.33 -14.42
CA LEU A 169 13.17 -19.65 -15.05
C LEU A 169 13.33 -19.62 -16.57
N THR A 170 12.80 -18.58 -17.22
CA THR A 170 12.71 -18.52 -18.69
C THR A 170 13.66 -17.52 -19.33
N GLY A 171 14.23 -16.60 -18.54
CA GLY A 171 15.07 -15.50 -19.04
C GLY A 171 14.29 -14.35 -19.68
N GLU A 172 12.97 -14.47 -19.80
CA GLU A 172 12.13 -13.45 -20.45
C GLU A 172 11.02 -12.90 -19.56
N PRO A 173 10.80 -11.57 -19.51
CA PRO A 173 9.63 -10.97 -18.89
C PRO A 173 8.41 -11.14 -19.82
N GLY A 174 7.97 -12.38 -20.03
CA GLY A 174 6.93 -12.68 -21.02
C GLY A 174 5.53 -12.27 -20.57
N ARG A 175 4.65 -12.02 -21.55
CA ARG A 175 3.20 -11.84 -21.34
C ARG A 175 2.58 -13.01 -20.56
N VAL A 176 3.13 -14.21 -20.69
CA VAL A 176 2.71 -15.42 -19.97
C VAL A 176 2.95 -15.29 -18.46
N GLY A 177 4.11 -14.75 -18.03
CA GLY A 177 4.38 -14.49 -16.62
C GLY A 177 3.43 -13.48 -16.02
N LEU A 178 3.04 -12.46 -16.79
CA LEU A 178 2.03 -11.48 -16.38
C LEU A 178 0.65 -12.14 -16.23
N LEU A 179 0.23 -12.96 -17.20
CA LEU A 179 -1.04 -13.68 -17.13
C LEU A 179 -1.09 -14.66 -15.95
N LEU A 180 0.00 -15.41 -15.71
CA LEU A 180 0.11 -16.27 -14.53
C LEU A 180 0.04 -15.49 -13.22
N SER A 181 0.64 -14.29 -13.17
CA SER A 181 0.57 -13.43 -12.00
C SER A 181 -0.87 -12.97 -11.70
N VAL A 182 -1.66 -12.69 -12.73
CA VAL A 182 -3.09 -12.35 -12.60
C VAL A 182 -3.89 -13.55 -12.12
N LEU A 183 -3.67 -14.73 -12.69
CA LEU A 183 -4.40 -15.96 -12.33
C LEU A 183 -4.14 -16.44 -10.89
N VAL A 184 -2.96 -16.17 -10.34
CA VAL A 184 -2.63 -16.55 -8.95
C VAL A 184 -3.25 -15.59 -7.92
N VAL A 185 -3.59 -14.36 -8.33
CA VAL A 185 -4.17 -13.34 -7.42
C VAL A 185 -5.69 -13.41 -7.37
N PHE A 186 -6.34 -14.00 -8.37
CA PHE A 186 -7.80 -14.15 -8.48
C PHE A 186 -8.22 -15.61 -8.50
#